data_2bc134390f9aceacc891b2021e5331c8
#
_entry.id   2bc134390f9aceacc891b2021e5331c8
#
_cell.length_a   1.000
_cell.length_b   1.000
_cell.length_c   1.000
_cell.angle_alpha   90.00
_cell.angle_beta   90.00
_cell.angle_gamma   90.00
#
_symmetry.space_group_name_H-M   'P 1'
#
loop_
_entity.id
_entity.type
_entity.pdbx_description
1 polymer ?
#
loop_
_entity_poly.entity_id
_entity_poly.type
_entity_poly.pdbx_seq_one_letter_code
_entity_poly.pdbx_strand_id
1 'polypeptide(L)'
;MIQVYHSIFAELIRDFIAYKRAAGYKYETEAVYLKTFDDLCFSLNIDSPKFTKELMDKWCEKKPYESARSCHQQRISCIRQFALFLISSGYEAYIPVNLEYIRQRKSKYSAYIFTHEEMKRIFEASNKIYPNRRSTMHLVMPVLIRLLYCTGLRVMEALNVQLKHMDLIEGTIL
;
A
#
# COMPACT_ATOMS: atom_id res chain seq x y z
N MET A 1 3.57 13.76 -7.98
CA MET A 1 3.46 13.91 -9.46
C MET A 1 1.98 13.92 -9.81
N ILE A 2 1.49 14.94 -10.50
CA ILE A 2 0.07 15.04 -10.91
C ILE A 2 -0.08 14.12 -12.13
N GLN A 3 -0.92 13.08 -12.02
CA GLN A 3 -1.20 12.19 -13.14
C GLN A 3 -2.30 12.81 -14.01
N VAL A 4 -2.09 12.79 -15.34
CA VAL A 4 -3.05 13.29 -16.33
C VAL A 4 -3.83 12.09 -16.87
N TYR A 5 -5.15 12.13 -16.79
CA TYR A 5 -6.07 11.11 -17.30
C TYR A 5 -6.76 11.63 -18.56
N HIS A 6 -6.99 10.77 -19.55
CA HIS A 6 -7.44 11.14 -20.90
C HIS A 6 -8.69 10.39 -21.37
N SER A 7 -9.04 9.26 -20.75
CA SER A 7 -10.19 8.45 -21.14
C SER A 7 -11.52 9.07 -20.69
N ILE A 8 -12.62 8.47 -21.11
CA ILE A 8 -13.97 8.80 -20.66
C ILE A 8 -14.13 8.69 -19.13
N PHE A 9 -13.26 7.91 -18.45
CA PHE A 9 -13.26 7.74 -17.00
C PHE A 9 -12.42 8.79 -16.27
N ALA A 10 -11.78 9.72 -16.95
CA ALA A 10 -10.81 10.66 -16.38
C ALA A 10 -11.34 11.43 -15.15
N GLU A 11 -12.55 11.97 -15.22
CA GLU A 11 -13.19 12.70 -14.12
C GLU A 11 -13.56 11.75 -12.99
N LEU A 12 -14.18 10.62 -13.30
CA LEU A 12 -14.58 9.60 -12.32
C LEU A 12 -13.39 9.02 -11.55
N ILE A 13 -12.23 8.86 -12.22
CA ILE A 13 -10.99 8.44 -11.57
C ILE A 13 -10.50 9.51 -10.61
N ARG A 14 -10.53 10.79 -10.99
CA ARG A 14 -10.13 11.90 -10.09
C ARG A 14 -11.03 11.95 -8.87
N ASP A 15 -12.33 11.86 -9.04
CA ASP A 15 -13.31 11.87 -7.96
C ASP A 15 -13.11 10.69 -7.02
N PHE A 16 -12.89 9.50 -7.56
CA PHE A 16 -12.61 8.32 -6.76
C PHE A 16 -11.32 8.46 -5.93
N ILE A 17 -10.24 8.97 -6.53
CA ILE A 17 -8.98 9.21 -5.81
C ILE A 17 -9.19 10.27 -4.72
N ALA A 18 -9.92 11.35 -5.02
CA ALA A 18 -10.25 12.37 -4.05
C ALA A 18 -11.08 11.80 -2.88
N TYR A 19 -12.08 10.98 -3.18
CA TYR A 19 -12.88 10.27 -2.18
C TYR A 19 -12.02 9.39 -1.26
N LYS A 20 -11.11 8.60 -1.83
CA LYS A 20 -10.20 7.75 -1.03
C LYS A 20 -9.24 8.55 -0.17
N ARG A 21 -8.72 9.66 -0.69
CA ARG A 21 -7.82 10.56 0.07
C ARG A 21 -8.56 11.29 1.18
N ALA A 22 -9.79 11.71 0.96
CA ALA A 22 -10.64 12.28 2.00
C ALA A 22 -10.91 11.30 3.14
N ALA A 23 -10.95 9.99 2.83
CA ALA A 23 -11.04 8.92 3.83
C ALA A 23 -9.69 8.57 4.52
N GLY A 24 -8.62 9.36 4.29
CA GLY A 24 -7.32 9.20 4.95
C GLY A 24 -6.32 8.29 4.23
N TYR A 25 -6.65 7.72 3.06
CA TYR A 25 -5.71 6.90 2.31
C TYR A 25 -4.75 7.75 1.46
N LYS A 26 -3.47 7.42 1.41
CA LYS A 26 -2.50 8.09 0.53
C LYS A 26 -2.82 7.87 -0.96
N TYR A 27 -3.22 6.67 -1.32
CA TYR A 27 -3.69 6.25 -2.64
C TYR A 27 -2.72 6.60 -3.78
N GLU A 28 -1.42 6.39 -3.55
CA GLU A 28 -0.36 6.72 -4.52
C GLU A 28 -0.15 5.60 -5.54
N THR A 29 0.02 4.36 -5.06
CA THR A 29 0.21 3.17 -5.90
C THR A 29 -1.04 2.86 -6.72
N GLU A 30 -2.21 2.97 -6.09
CA GLU A 30 -3.49 2.75 -6.74
C GLU A 30 -3.76 3.78 -7.84
N ALA A 31 -3.32 5.03 -7.64
CA ALA A 31 -3.41 6.07 -8.67
C ALA A 31 -2.58 5.71 -9.92
N VAL A 32 -1.42 5.02 -9.75
CA VAL A 32 -0.63 4.50 -10.88
C VAL A 32 -1.39 3.39 -11.62
N TYR A 33 -2.04 2.48 -10.89
CA TYR A 33 -2.87 1.45 -11.52
C TYR A 33 -4.05 2.04 -12.28
N LEU A 34 -4.71 3.04 -11.72
CA LEU A 34 -5.82 3.74 -12.38
C LEU A 34 -5.34 4.51 -13.62
N LYS A 35 -4.12 5.09 -13.59
CA LYS A 35 -3.54 5.70 -14.78
C LYS A 35 -3.31 4.68 -15.90
N THR A 36 -2.77 3.51 -15.56
CA THR A 36 -2.57 2.43 -16.53
C THR A 36 -3.91 1.91 -17.10
N PHE A 37 -4.96 1.92 -16.28
CA PHE A 37 -6.33 1.59 -16.72
C PHE A 37 -6.89 2.66 -17.67
N ASP A 38 -6.72 3.93 -17.34
CA ASP A 38 -7.11 5.06 -18.17
C ASP A 38 -6.45 4.98 -19.57
N ASP A 39 -5.14 4.69 -19.61
CA ASP A 39 -4.39 4.52 -20.86
C ASP A 39 -4.92 3.33 -21.68
N LEU A 40 -5.31 2.24 -21.04
CA LEU A 40 -5.95 1.11 -21.71
C LEU A 40 -7.30 1.53 -22.29
N CYS A 41 -8.16 2.20 -21.52
CA CYS A 41 -9.46 2.66 -22.00
C CYS A 41 -9.33 3.65 -23.16
N PHE A 42 -8.36 4.56 -23.08
CA PHE A 42 -8.05 5.49 -24.15
C PHE A 42 -7.59 4.76 -25.42
N SER A 43 -6.70 3.78 -25.31
CA SER A 43 -6.22 2.97 -26.45
C SER A 43 -7.30 2.13 -27.12
N LEU A 44 -8.34 1.76 -26.36
CA LEU A 44 -9.49 0.99 -26.85
C LEU A 44 -10.62 1.87 -27.39
N ASN A 45 -10.47 3.20 -27.37
CA ASN A 45 -11.49 4.17 -27.76
C ASN A 45 -12.86 3.89 -27.11
N ILE A 46 -12.87 3.72 -25.78
CA ILE A 46 -14.10 3.47 -25.04
C ILE A 46 -14.96 4.74 -25.01
N ASP A 47 -16.17 4.67 -25.57
CA ASP A 47 -17.07 5.83 -25.75
C ASP A 47 -18.10 6.00 -24.63
N SER A 48 -18.26 5.01 -23.75
CA SER A 48 -19.22 5.09 -22.65
C SER A 48 -18.59 4.68 -21.32
N PRO A 49 -18.96 5.32 -20.19
CA PRO A 49 -18.39 5.02 -18.88
C PRO A 49 -19.01 3.75 -18.24
N LYS A 50 -19.08 2.67 -19.03
CA LYS A 50 -19.57 1.37 -18.58
C LYS A 50 -18.43 0.39 -18.41
N PHE A 51 -18.35 -0.27 -17.27
CA PHE A 51 -17.44 -1.39 -17.09
C PHE A 51 -18.07 -2.66 -17.62
N THR A 52 -17.72 -2.99 -18.85
CA THR A 52 -18.15 -4.25 -19.47
C THR A 52 -17.30 -5.42 -18.95
N LYS A 53 -17.82 -6.62 -19.06
CA LYS A 53 -17.08 -7.84 -18.70
C LYS A 53 -15.80 -7.97 -19.53
N GLU A 54 -15.90 -7.71 -20.83
CA GLU A 54 -14.77 -7.81 -21.79
C GLU A 54 -13.63 -6.85 -21.42
N LEU A 55 -13.96 -5.60 -21.03
CA LEU A 55 -12.97 -4.63 -20.59
C LEU A 55 -12.29 -5.09 -19.31
N MET A 56 -13.06 -5.64 -18.34
CA MET A 56 -12.53 -6.12 -17.09
C MET A 56 -11.71 -7.39 -17.26
N ASP A 57 -12.12 -8.32 -18.09
CA ASP A 57 -11.37 -9.54 -18.40
C ASP A 57 -10.01 -9.16 -19.01
N LYS A 58 -9.98 -8.24 -20.00
CA LYS A 58 -8.75 -7.73 -20.59
C LYS A 58 -7.84 -7.00 -19.57
N TRP A 59 -8.41 -6.23 -18.66
CA TRP A 59 -7.65 -5.59 -17.60
C TRP A 59 -7.08 -6.60 -16.60
N CYS A 60 -7.83 -7.64 -16.28
CA CYS A 60 -7.47 -8.66 -15.31
C CYS A 60 -6.47 -9.70 -15.86
N GLU A 61 -6.17 -9.70 -17.15
CA GLU A 61 -5.11 -10.55 -17.71
C GLU A 61 -3.77 -10.28 -17.05
N LYS A 62 -3.02 -11.34 -16.75
CA LYS A 62 -1.68 -11.22 -16.17
C LYS A 62 -0.73 -10.63 -17.20
N LYS A 63 -0.08 -9.53 -16.84
CA LYS A 63 0.88 -8.87 -17.73
C LYS A 63 2.27 -9.53 -17.62
N PRO A 64 3.06 -9.58 -18.72
CA PRO A 64 4.38 -10.24 -18.73
C PRO A 64 5.37 -9.71 -17.68
N TYR A 65 5.26 -8.43 -17.33
CA TYR A 65 6.13 -7.78 -16.34
C TYR A 65 5.69 -7.96 -14.88
N GLU A 66 4.50 -8.56 -14.65
CA GLU A 66 4.01 -8.84 -13.31
C GLU A 66 4.68 -10.11 -12.77
N SER A 67 5.89 -9.96 -12.23
CA SER A 67 6.65 -11.07 -11.64
C SER A 67 6.05 -11.58 -10.34
N ALA A 68 5.49 -10.67 -9.54
CA ALA A 68 4.88 -10.99 -8.26
C ALA A 68 3.36 -11.14 -8.38
N ARG A 69 2.83 -12.27 -7.90
CA ARG A 69 1.38 -12.51 -7.83
C ARG A 69 0.63 -11.43 -7.05
N SER A 70 1.27 -10.86 -6.02
CA SER A 70 0.73 -9.78 -5.21
C SER A 70 0.44 -8.51 -6.01
N CYS A 71 1.30 -8.14 -6.97
CA CYS A 71 1.09 -6.95 -7.82
C CYS A 71 -0.14 -7.10 -8.70
N HIS A 72 -0.34 -8.28 -9.29
CA HIS A 72 -1.53 -8.60 -10.08
C HIS A 72 -2.81 -8.49 -9.23
N GLN A 73 -2.78 -9.07 -8.01
CA GLN A 73 -3.92 -9.03 -7.10
C GLN A 73 -4.24 -7.59 -6.62
N GLN A 74 -3.23 -6.78 -6.33
CA GLN A 74 -3.41 -5.37 -5.95
C GLN A 74 -4.06 -4.57 -7.08
N ARG A 75 -3.62 -4.78 -8.33
CA ARG A 75 -4.19 -4.13 -9.51
C ARG A 75 -5.67 -4.49 -9.70
N ILE A 76 -6.02 -5.77 -9.57
CA ILE A 76 -7.42 -6.23 -9.64
C ILE A 76 -8.24 -5.68 -8.47
N SER A 77 -7.68 -5.66 -7.27
CA SER A 77 -8.36 -5.10 -6.10
C SER A 77 -8.66 -3.61 -6.26
N CYS A 78 -7.72 -2.85 -6.82
CA CYS A 78 -7.89 -1.42 -7.09
C CYS A 78 -9.07 -1.17 -8.05
N ILE A 79 -9.10 -1.86 -9.19
CA ILE A 79 -10.18 -1.67 -10.18
C ILE A 79 -11.54 -2.16 -9.65
N ARG A 80 -11.55 -3.20 -8.83
CA ARG A 80 -12.76 -3.65 -8.14
C ARG A 80 -13.33 -2.58 -7.21
N GLN A 81 -12.49 -1.88 -6.45
CA GLN A 81 -12.92 -0.77 -5.60
C GLN A 81 -13.46 0.40 -6.43
N PHE A 82 -12.86 0.66 -7.58
CA PHE A 82 -13.35 1.68 -8.50
C PHE A 82 -14.70 1.28 -9.13
N ALA A 83 -14.88 0.00 -9.52
CA ALA A 83 -16.17 -0.50 -10.00
C ALA A 83 -17.29 -0.34 -8.95
N LEU A 84 -17.01 -0.63 -7.68
CA LEU A 84 -17.96 -0.42 -6.59
C LEU A 84 -18.31 1.07 -6.40
N PHE A 85 -17.33 1.96 -6.53
CA PHE A 85 -17.56 3.40 -6.49
C PHE A 85 -18.46 3.86 -7.65
N LEU A 86 -18.21 3.37 -8.86
CA LEU A 86 -19.05 3.66 -10.04
C LEU A 86 -20.50 3.24 -9.81
N ILE A 87 -20.73 2.04 -9.28
CA ILE A 87 -22.07 1.55 -8.95
C ILE A 87 -22.74 2.44 -7.90
N SER A 88 -22.03 2.84 -6.86
CA SER A 88 -22.56 3.74 -5.84
C SER A 88 -22.88 5.15 -6.38
N SER A 89 -22.23 5.54 -7.48
CA SER A 89 -22.47 6.80 -8.19
C SER A 89 -23.52 6.67 -9.32
N GLY A 90 -24.19 5.52 -9.43
CA GLY A 90 -25.27 5.31 -10.40
C GLY A 90 -24.85 4.82 -11.78
N TYR A 91 -23.59 4.45 -11.96
CA TYR A 91 -23.07 3.90 -13.22
C TYR A 91 -23.20 2.37 -13.27
N GLU A 92 -23.39 1.82 -14.46
CA GLU A 92 -23.33 0.38 -14.67
C GLU A 92 -21.89 -0.11 -14.67
N ALA A 93 -21.53 -1.02 -13.78
CA ALA A 93 -20.19 -1.57 -13.74
C ALA A 93 -20.18 -3.08 -13.41
N TYR A 94 -19.45 -3.84 -14.23
CA TYR A 94 -19.13 -5.24 -13.94
C TYR A 94 -18.03 -5.31 -12.87
N ILE A 95 -18.25 -6.06 -11.82
CA ILE A 95 -17.27 -6.26 -10.75
C ILE A 95 -16.47 -7.53 -11.07
N PRO A 96 -15.14 -7.42 -11.33
CA PRO A 96 -14.32 -8.58 -11.58
C PRO A 96 -14.25 -9.48 -10.34
N VAL A 97 -14.62 -10.76 -10.48
CA VAL A 97 -14.54 -11.76 -9.41
C VAL A 97 -13.26 -12.56 -9.59
N ASN A 98 -12.27 -12.30 -8.74
CA ASN A 98 -11.06 -13.14 -8.72
C ASN A 98 -11.25 -14.31 -7.77
N LEU A 99 -11.67 -15.47 -8.31
CA LEU A 99 -11.86 -16.71 -7.56
C LEU A 99 -10.55 -17.24 -6.93
N GLU A 100 -9.40 -16.94 -7.53
CA GLU A 100 -8.10 -17.31 -6.97
C GLU A 100 -7.77 -16.53 -5.70
N TYR A 101 -8.20 -15.28 -5.61
CA TYR A 101 -8.03 -14.45 -4.41
C TYR A 101 -8.80 -15.02 -3.21
N ILE A 102 -10.00 -15.55 -3.44
CA ILE A 102 -10.84 -16.14 -2.40
C ILE A 102 -10.22 -17.43 -1.84
N ARG A 103 -9.58 -18.24 -2.70
CA ARG A 103 -9.00 -19.54 -2.32
C ARG A 103 -7.67 -19.46 -1.55
N GLN A 104 -6.94 -18.31 -1.57
CA GLN A 104 -5.56 -18.24 -1.11
C GLN A 104 -5.31 -17.29 0.08
N ARG A 105 -6.30 -17.04 0.90
CA ARG A 105 -6.16 -16.23 2.11
C ARG A 105 -5.27 -16.82 3.21
N LYS A 106 -4.81 -18.04 3.07
CA LYS A 106 -3.88 -18.65 4.04
C LYS A 106 -2.44 -18.25 3.70
N SER A 107 -1.95 -17.17 4.31
CA SER A 107 -0.51 -16.95 4.40
C SER A 107 0.12 -18.14 5.13
N LYS A 108 1.08 -18.81 4.48
CA LYS A 108 1.91 -19.84 5.13
C LYS A 108 2.99 -19.22 6.02
N TYR A 109 3.01 -17.90 6.11
CA TYR A 109 3.98 -17.18 6.92
C TYR A 109 3.58 -17.27 8.39
N SER A 110 4.41 -17.93 9.17
CA SER A 110 4.38 -17.85 10.63
C SER A 110 5.47 -16.89 11.07
N ALA A 111 5.08 -15.84 11.79
CA ALA A 111 6.05 -14.90 12.33
C ALA A 111 6.94 -15.61 13.37
N TYR A 112 8.25 -15.40 13.27
CA TYR A 112 9.18 -15.86 14.29
C TYR A 112 9.08 -14.95 15.52
N ILE A 113 8.87 -15.54 16.67
CA ILE A 113 8.81 -14.82 17.93
C ILE A 113 10.16 -14.98 18.63
N PHE A 114 10.88 -13.88 18.78
CA PHE A 114 12.17 -13.88 19.44
C PHE A 114 12.04 -14.16 20.94
N THR A 115 12.91 -14.99 21.47
CA THR A 115 13.05 -15.20 22.91
C THR A 115 13.71 -13.99 23.57
N HIS A 116 13.58 -13.87 24.88
CA HIS A 116 14.24 -12.79 25.62
C HIS A 116 15.77 -12.82 25.47
N GLU A 117 16.37 -14.00 25.43
CA GLU A 117 17.81 -14.16 25.22
C GLU A 117 18.27 -13.71 23.82
N GLU A 118 17.47 -13.98 22.80
CA GLU A 118 17.73 -13.51 21.44
C GLU A 118 17.60 -11.99 21.37
N MET A 119 16.56 -11.42 21.97
CA MET A 119 16.39 -9.97 22.03
C MET A 119 17.54 -9.28 22.77
N LYS A 120 18.02 -9.85 23.88
CA LYS A 120 19.20 -9.34 24.59
C LYS A 120 20.43 -9.31 23.69
N ARG A 121 20.69 -10.40 22.95
CA ARG A 121 21.80 -10.45 21.97
C ARG A 121 21.66 -9.42 20.87
N ILE A 122 20.43 -9.18 20.37
CA ILE A 122 20.15 -8.14 19.37
C ILE A 122 20.48 -6.75 19.93
N PHE A 123 20.06 -6.45 21.17
CA PHE A 123 20.40 -5.18 21.83
C PHE A 123 21.89 -4.99 22.02
N GLU A 124 22.60 -6.02 22.47
CA GLU A 124 24.06 -5.99 22.65
C GLU A 124 24.78 -5.79 21.31
N ALA A 125 24.34 -6.47 20.25
CA ALA A 125 24.88 -6.31 18.92
C ALA A 125 24.63 -4.90 18.36
N SER A 126 23.45 -4.33 18.58
CA SER A 126 23.11 -2.98 18.15
C SER A 126 23.99 -1.90 18.79
N ASN A 127 24.38 -2.10 20.07
CA ASN A 127 25.26 -1.19 20.79
C ASN A 127 26.72 -1.26 20.29
N LYS A 128 27.10 -2.33 19.59
CA LYS A 128 28.46 -2.53 19.05
C LYS A 128 28.64 -2.05 17.60
N ILE A 129 27.64 -1.36 17.03
CA ILE A 129 27.73 -0.79 15.69
C ILE A 129 28.83 0.28 15.69
N TYR A 130 29.83 0.11 14.84
CA TYR A 130 30.95 1.07 14.74
C TYR A 130 30.49 2.42 14.20
N PRO A 131 31.00 3.53 14.82
CA PRO A 131 30.78 4.86 14.30
C PRO A 131 31.31 5.02 12.89
N ASN A 132 30.48 5.55 12.00
CA ASN A 132 30.87 5.86 10.63
C ASN A 132 30.61 7.35 10.40
N ARG A 133 31.61 8.10 9.88
CA ARG A 133 31.49 9.54 9.61
C ARG A 133 30.37 9.90 8.62
N ARG A 134 29.95 8.93 7.79
CA ARG A 134 28.90 9.12 6.78
C ARG A 134 27.51 8.62 7.21
N SER A 135 27.40 8.07 8.43
CA SER A 135 26.15 7.45 8.87
C SER A 135 25.96 7.62 10.38
N THR A 136 24.75 7.94 10.79
CA THR A 136 24.31 8.01 12.20
C THR A 136 23.73 6.68 12.70
N MET A 137 23.89 5.59 11.95
CA MET A 137 23.30 4.27 12.23
C MET A 137 23.65 3.77 13.63
N HIS A 138 24.90 3.98 14.08
CA HIS A 138 25.37 3.59 15.42
C HIS A 138 24.64 4.30 16.58
N LEU A 139 24.05 5.46 16.33
CA LEU A 139 23.23 6.19 17.30
C LEU A 139 21.75 5.81 17.20
N VAL A 140 21.24 5.69 15.98
CA VAL A 140 19.81 5.49 15.72
C VAL A 140 19.36 4.06 15.98
N MET A 141 20.12 3.06 15.52
CA MET A 141 19.67 1.65 15.58
C MET A 141 19.47 1.13 17.01
N PRO A 142 20.35 1.41 18.00
CA PRO A 142 20.14 0.96 19.35
C PRO A 142 18.84 1.50 19.97
N VAL A 143 18.50 2.74 19.67
CA VAL A 143 17.27 3.39 20.17
C VAL A 143 16.05 2.85 19.42
N LEU A 144 16.12 2.78 18.09
CA LEU A 144 15.02 2.33 17.24
C LEU A 144 14.59 0.90 17.57
N ILE A 145 15.55 -0.03 17.70
CA ILE A 145 15.22 -1.43 18.00
C ILE A 145 14.54 -1.57 19.36
N ARG A 146 15.01 -0.83 20.37
CA ARG A 146 14.37 -0.81 21.70
C ARG A 146 12.98 -0.21 21.64
N LEU A 147 12.84 0.91 20.93
CA LEU A 147 11.54 1.57 20.75
C LEU A 147 10.52 0.62 20.12
N LEU A 148 10.89 -0.04 19.03
CA LEU A 148 10.03 -1.02 18.34
C LEU A 148 9.65 -2.18 19.25
N TYR A 149 10.60 -2.71 20.01
CA TYR A 149 10.35 -3.83 20.93
C TYR A 149 9.43 -3.45 22.08
N CYS A 150 9.66 -2.28 22.69
CA CYS A 150 8.90 -1.84 23.87
C CYS A 150 7.50 -1.34 23.54
N THR A 151 7.31 -0.72 22.36
CA THR A 151 6.04 -0.05 22.02
C THR A 151 5.19 -0.82 21.01
N GLY A 152 5.78 -1.74 20.25
CA GLY A 152 5.10 -2.42 19.16
C GLY A 152 4.76 -1.52 17.96
N LEU A 153 5.31 -0.31 17.87
CA LEU A 153 5.13 0.60 16.76
C LEU A 153 5.64 -0.03 15.43
N ARG A 154 4.99 0.30 14.33
CA ARG A 154 5.58 -0.02 13.01
C ARG A 154 6.83 0.80 12.77
N VAL A 155 7.77 0.26 11.99
CA VAL A 155 9.06 0.94 11.70
C VAL A 155 8.86 2.38 11.23
N MET A 156 7.92 2.62 10.31
CA MET A 156 7.63 3.97 9.80
C MET A 156 6.98 4.89 10.84
N GLU A 157 6.19 4.34 11.75
CA GLU A 157 5.62 5.10 12.88
C GLU A 157 6.74 5.54 13.83
N ALA A 158 7.62 4.61 14.21
CA ALA A 158 8.76 4.89 15.06
C ALA A 158 9.73 5.92 14.45
N LEU A 159 9.99 5.85 13.13
CA LEU A 159 10.85 6.80 12.43
C LEU A 159 10.21 8.21 12.28
N ASN A 160 8.90 8.31 12.35
CA ASN A 160 8.17 9.58 12.28
C ASN A 160 7.83 10.19 13.65
N VAL A 161 8.23 9.55 14.75
CA VAL A 161 8.05 10.12 16.10
C VAL A 161 8.83 11.42 16.21
N GLN A 162 8.16 12.48 16.66
CA GLN A 162 8.75 13.79 16.91
C GLN A 162 8.88 14.04 18.42
N LEU A 163 9.88 14.81 18.82
CA LEU A 163 10.11 15.12 20.25
C LEU A 163 8.87 15.70 20.97
N LYS A 164 8.04 16.47 20.24
CA LYS A 164 6.79 17.01 20.79
C LYS A 164 5.73 15.94 21.15
N HIS A 165 5.90 14.71 20.65
CA HIS A 165 5.00 13.57 20.92
C HIS A 165 5.55 12.68 22.06
N MET A 166 6.70 13.04 22.63
CA MET A 166 7.35 12.24 23.66
C MET A 166 7.35 13.00 25.00
N ASP A 167 6.79 12.38 26.01
CA ASP A 167 6.99 12.79 27.39
C ASP A 167 8.12 11.95 27.99
N LEU A 168 9.28 12.59 28.15
CA LEU A 168 10.48 11.92 28.71
C LEU A 168 10.44 11.77 30.22
N ILE A 169 9.53 12.47 30.91
CA ILE A 169 9.35 12.40 32.36
C ILE A 169 8.46 11.20 32.66
N GLU A 170 7.31 11.12 32.02
CA GLU A 170 6.36 10.01 32.19
C GLU A 170 6.69 8.78 31.35
N GLY A 171 7.65 8.87 30.43
CA GLY A 171 8.06 7.79 29.54
C GLY A 171 6.95 7.37 28.54
N THR A 172 6.11 8.30 28.14
CA THR A 172 4.98 8.04 27.23
C THR A 172 5.18 8.64 25.83
N ILE A 173 4.53 8.06 24.84
CA ILE A 173 4.45 8.56 23.46
C ILE A 173 2.96 8.78 23.15
N LEU A 174 2.65 10.01 22.68
CA LEU A 174 1.29 10.46 22.31
C LEU A 174 1.03 10.29 20.83
#